data_33fe0add83a6138132e3bf5049bcd301
#
_entry.id   33fe0add83a6138132e3bf5049bcd301
#
_cell.length_a   1.000
_cell.length_b   1.000
_cell.length_c   1.000
_cell.angle_alpha   90.00
_cell.angle_beta   90.00
_cell.angle_gamma   90.00
#
_symmetry.space_group_name_H-M   'P 1'
#
loop_
_entity.id
_entity.type
_entity.pdbx_description
1 polymer ?
#
loop_
_entity_poly.entity_id
_entity_poly.type
_entity_poly.pdbx_seq_one_letter_code
_entity_poly.pdbx_strand_id
1 'polypeptide(L)'
;YTLKIYYYYDSVSNLNLISESVLKTKNPYTKDKIKFGETYSVISPTIIGYKPDRSVVSDTMPNNDVTVNVIYTRKNDLTYKVKYLEQGTDEKLLSTKTVKNQPLHQLVTEEAPAIEGYKLVSESPKSITITDEGKNEIIFYYTKKTDLSYTVNYYWNGTEYSVKPSKTVDKQ
;
A
#
# COMPACT_ATOMS: atom_id res chain seq x y z
N TYR A 1 -37.74 11.81 -20.95
CA TYR A 1 -37.12 10.49 -20.84
C TYR A 1 -36.40 10.38 -19.49
N THR A 2 -36.08 9.14 -19.09
CA THR A 2 -35.45 8.81 -17.82
C THR A 2 -34.05 8.24 -18.07
N LEU A 3 -33.07 8.72 -17.31
CA LEU A 3 -31.75 8.12 -17.19
C LEU A 3 -31.65 7.28 -15.90
N LYS A 4 -31.25 6.02 -16.02
CA LYS A 4 -30.92 5.16 -14.87
C LYS A 4 -29.48 4.73 -14.95
N ILE A 5 -28.72 4.85 -13.83
CA ILE A 5 -27.34 4.40 -13.73
C ILE A 5 -27.25 3.39 -12.59
N TYR A 6 -26.88 2.15 -12.93
CA TYR A 6 -26.62 1.08 -11.97
C TYR A 6 -25.11 0.96 -11.70
N TYR A 7 -24.76 0.70 -10.49
CA TYR A 7 -23.37 0.57 -10.03
C TYR A 7 -23.13 -0.85 -9.50
N TYR A 8 -22.13 -1.52 -10.03
CA TYR A 8 -21.82 -2.93 -9.73
C TYR A 8 -20.34 -3.10 -9.36
N TYR A 9 -20.04 -4.13 -8.55
CA TYR A 9 -18.69 -4.64 -8.41
C TYR A 9 -18.42 -5.70 -9.50
N ASP A 10 -17.26 -5.66 -10.10
CA ASP A 10 -16.65 -6.63 -11.03
C ASP A 10 -17.49 -6.97 -12.29
N SER A 11 -18.80 -7.16 -12.19
CA SER A 11 -19.66 -7.48 -13.32
C SER A 11 -21.13 -7.16 -13.05
N VAL A 12 -21.92 -7.04 -14.13
CA VAL A 12 -23.37 -6.80 -14.04
C VAL A 12 -24.08 -8.05 -13.54
N SER A 13 -24.46 -8.03 -12.26
CA SER A 13 -25.18 -9.09 -11.57
C SER A 13 -25.91 -8.53 -10.35
N ASN A 14 -27.08 -9.07 -10.01
CA ASN A 14 -27.80 -8.66 -8.80
C ASN A 14 -26.98 -8.92 -7.52
N LEU A 15 -26.11 -9.94 -7.52
CA LEU A 15 -25.20 -10.24 -6.39
C LEU A 15 -24.08 -9.20 -6.24
N ASN A 16 -23.74 -8.52 -7.32
CA ASN A 16 -22.66 -7.51 -7.37
C ASN A 16 -23.19 -6.08 -7.30
N LEU A 17 -24.51 -5.89 -7.16
CA LEU A 17 -25.09 -4.56 -7.02
C LEU A 17 -24.58 -3.87 -5.78
N ILE A 18 -23.97 -2.68 -5.95
CA ILE A 18 -23.40 -1.94 -4.84
C ILE A 18 -24.50 -1.31 -3.99
N SER A 19 -24.43 -1.47 -2.67
CA SER A 19 -25.42 -0.92 -1.76
C SER A 19 -25.41 0.62 -1.73
N GLU A 20 -26.58 1.22 -1.53
CA GLU A 20 -26.74 2.68 -1.41
C GLU A 20 -25.90 3.25 -0.25
N SER A 21 -25.70 2.47 0.83
CA SER A 21 -24.88 2.88 1.98
C SER A 21 -23.39 3.07 1.61
N VAL A 22 -22.87 2.27 0.69
CA VAL A 22 -21.50 2.40 0.18
C VAL A 22 -21.40 3.56 -0.79
N LEU A 23 -22.33 3.65 -1.74
CA LEU A 23 -22.36 4.70 -2.77
C LEU A 23 -22.66 6.09 -2.19
N LYS A 24 -23.34 6.17 -1.03
CA LYS A 24 -23.92 7.39 -0.48
C LYS A 24 -24.95 8.07 -1.42
N THR A 25 -25.51 7.28 -2.33
CA THR A 25 -26.56 7.68 -3.28
C THR A 25 -27.44 6.50 -3.62
N LYS A 26 -28.55 6.75 -4.33
CA LYS A 26 -29.44 5.68 -4.81
C LYS A 26 -28.77 4.78 -5.84
N ASN A 27 -29.13 3.50 -5.82
CA ASN A 27 -28.76 2.52 -6.85
C ASN A 27 -30.00 1.75 -7.31
N PRO A 28 -30.54 2.04 -8.52
CA PRO A 28 -29.95 2.94 -9.51
C PRO A 28 -30.09 4.44 -9.15
N TYR A 29 -29.09 5.24 -9.57
CA TYR A 29 -29.29 6.68 -9.70
C TYR A 29 -30.29 6.92 -10.81
N THR A 30 -31.29 7.76 -10.57
CA THR A 30 -32.36 8.05 -11.54
C THR A 30 -32.52 9.56 -11.72
N LYS A 31 -32.58 9.99 -12.98
CA LYS A 31 -32.90 11.35 -13.37
C LYS A 31 -34.01 11.33 -14.40
N ASP A 32 -35.17 11.86 -14.04
CA ASP A 32 -36.35 11.89 -14.88
C ASP A 32 -36.47 13.24 -15.64
N LYS A 33 -37.40 13.26 -16.62
CA LYS A 33 -37.81 14.45 -17.37
C LYS A 33 -36.69 15.11 -18.18
N ILE A 34 -35.70 14.33 -18.63
CA ILE A 34 -34.69 14.81 -19.58
C ILE A 34 -35.31 14.88 -20.96
N LYS A 35 -35.15 16.01 -21.66
CA LYS A 35 -35.70 16.18 -23.00
C LYS A 35 -34.81 15.50 -24.03
N PHE A 36 -35.42 15.09 -25.15
CA PHE A 36 -34.67 14.66 -26.32
C PHE A 36 -33.66 15.73 -26.74
N GLY A 37 -32.41 15.35 -26.99
CA GLY A 37 -31.35 16.24 -27.38
C GLY A 37 -30.70 17.02 -26.20
N GLU A 38 -31.21 16.90 -24.96
CA GLU A 38 -30.59 17.48 -23.78
C GLU A 38 -29.37 16.67 -23.35
N THR A 39 -28.26 17.33 -23.06
CA THR A 39 -27.06 16.67 -22.54
C THR A 39 -27.21 16.36 -21.05
N TYR A 40 -26.67 15.21 -20.63
CA TYR A 40 -26.53 14.86 -19.21
C TYR A 40 -25.08 14.53 -18.87
N SER A 41 -24.72 14.79 -17.62
CA SER A 41 -23.41 14.46 -17.05
C SER A 41 -23.59 14.12 -15.58
N VAL A 42 -23.20 12.91 -15.19
CA VAL A 42 -23.31 12.39 -13.82
C VAL A 42 -21.96 11.82 -13.41
N ILE A 43 -21.38 12.34 -12.32
CA ILE A 43 -20.12 11.83 -11.77
C ILE A 43 -20.41 10.54 -11.02
N SER A 44 -19.66 9.49 -11.30
CA SER A 44 -19.73 8.21 -10.59
C SER A 44 -19.21 8.39 -9.15
N PRO A 45 -19.89 7.83 -8.13
CA PRO A 45 -19.47 7.93 -6.74
C PRO A 45 -18.05 7.40 -6.53
N THR A 46 -17.28 8.03 -5.64
CA THR A 46 -15.97 7.52 -5.24
C THR A 46 -16.13 6.41 -4.21
N ILE A 47 -15.53 5.24 -4.48
CA ILE A 47 -15.47 4.11 -3.55
C ILE A 47 -14.00 3.84 -3.25
N ILE A 48 -13.64 3.88 -1.96
CA ILE A 48 -12.25 3.66 -1.51
C ILE A 48 -11.79 2.26 -1.93
N GLY A 49 -10.62 2.19 -2.58
CA GLY A 49 -10.03 0.94 -3.06
C GLY A 49 -10.58 0.39 -4.36
N TYR A 50 -11.54 1.07 -4.98
CA TYR A 50 -12.13 0.68 -6.26
C TYR A 50 -12.02 1.77 -7.31
N LYS A 51 -12.03 1.36 -8.57
CA LYS A 51 -11.98 2.25 -9.73
C LYS A 51 -13.19 1.94 -10.63
N PRO A 52 -14.04 2.96 -10.94
CA PRO A 52 -15.12 2.77 -11.91
C PRO A 52 -14.55 2.72 -13.33
N ASP A 53 -15.17 1.94 -14.20
CA ASP A 53 -14.89 1.92 -15.64
C ASP A 53 -15.26 3.25 -16.31
N ARG A 54 -16.19 4.00 -15.71
CA ARG A 54 -16.62 5.35 -16.13
C ARG A 54 -16.64 6.27 -14.92
N SER A 55 -15.73 7.21 -14.84
CA SER A 55 -15.72 8.24 -13.78
C SER A 55 -16.83 9.28 -13.97
N VAL A 56 -17.26 9.48 -15.21
CA VAL A 56 -18.40 10.34 -15.59
C VAL A 56 -19.25 9.60 -16.61
N VAL A 57 -20.56 9.56 -16.39
CA VAL A 57 -21.56 9.11 -17.34
C VAL A 57 -22.15 10.34 -18.02
N SER A 58 -21.80 10.60 -19.27
CA SER A 58 -22.26 11.77 -20.01
C SER A 58 -22.59 11.39 -21.45
N ASP A 59 -23.69 11.91 -21.94
CA ASP A 59 -24.14 11.77 -23.32
C ASP A 59 -25.27 12.76 -23.62
N THR A 60 -25.85 12.69 -24.81
CA THR A 60 -27.07 13.41 -25.21
C THR A 60 -28.27 12.45 -25.14
N MET A 61 -29.37 12.89 -24.54
CA MET A 61 -30.56 12.06 -24.36
C MET A 61 -31.18 11.71 -25.70
N PRO A 62 -31.28 10.43 -26.07
CA PRO A 62 -31.99 9.98 -27.25
C PRO A 62 -33.51 10.07 -27.04
N ASN A 63 -34.30 9.65 -28.05
CA ASN A 63 -35.77 9.64 -27.99
C ASN A 63 -36.34 8.44 -27.22
N ASN A 64 -35.60 7.90 -26.25
CA ASN A 64 -36.00 6.78 -25.37
C ASN A 64 -35.28 6.87 -24.03
N ASP A 65 -35.76 6.12 -23.04
CA ASP A 65 -35.12 5.98 -21.76
C ASP A 65 -33.74 5.31 -21.89
N VAL A 66 -32.77 5.75 -21.06
CA VAL A 66 -31.38 5.27 -21.07
C VAL A 66 -31.06 4.56 -19.77
N THR A 67 -30.44 3.38 -19.90
CA THR A 67 -29.85 2.65 -18.76
C THR A 67 -28.37 2.45 -19.00
N VAL A 68 -27.56 2.86 -18.02
CA VAL A 68 -26.10 2.73 -18.02
C VAL A 68 -25.67 1.88 -16.83
N ASN A 69 -24.73 0.95 -17.05
CA ASN A 69 -24.07 0.20 -15.99
C ASN A 69 -22.64 0.74 -15.80
N VAL A 70 -22.27 1.02 -14.57
CA VAL A 70 -20.92 1.40 -14.17
C VAL A 70 -20.34 0.30 -13.31
N ILE A 71 -19.17 -0.21 -13.70
CA ILE A 71 -18.51 -1.34 -13.06
C ILE A 71 -17.29 -0.86 -12.30
N TYR A 72 -17.25 -1.19 -11.01
CA TYR A 72 -16.13 -0.89 -10.12
C TYR A 72 -15.25 -2.12 -9.96
N THR A 73 -13.97 -1.98 -10.31
CA THR A 73 -12.96 -3.03 -10.11
C THR A 73 -12.02 -2.66 -8.97
N ARG A 74 -11.50 -3.67 -8.26
CA ARG A 74 -10.49 -3.44 -7.22
C ARG A 74 -9.26 -2.79 -7.80
N LYS A 75 -8.69 -1.82 -7.07
CA LYS A 75 -7.36 -1.31 -7.39
C LYS A 75 -6.29 -2.38 -7.20
N ASN A 76 -5.35 -2.43 -8.11
CA ASN A 76 -4.20 -3.33 -8.11
C ASN A 76 -2.86 -2.57 -8.30
N ASP A 77 -2.90 -1.26 -8.18
CA ASP A 77 -1.79 -0.33 -8.36
C ASP A 77 -1.33 0.33 -7.04
N LEU A 78 -1.73 -0.25 -5.89
CA LEU A 78 -1.38 0.24 -4.58
C LEU A 78 0.09 -0.03 -4.26
N THR A 79 0.59 0.66 -3.24
CA THR A 79 2.01 0.61 -2.86
C THR A 79 2.13 0.42 -1.35
N TYR A 80 3.14 -0.35 -0.91
CA TYR A 80 3.58 -0.35 0.48
C TYR A 80 5.07 -0.05 0.59
N LYS A 81 5.48 0.36 1.80
CA LYS A 81 6.87 0.69 2.13
C LYS A 81 7.35 -0.15 3.30
N VAL A 82 8.64 -0.50 3.27
CA VAL A 82 9.33 -1.12 4.40
C VAL A 82 10.44 -0.19 4.84
N LYS A 83 10.43 0.17 6.12
CA LYS A 83 11.40 1.06 6.75
C LYS A 83 12.22 0.29 7.79
N TYR A 84 13.49 0.66 7.92
CA TYR A 84 14.45 0.08 8.86
C TYR A 84 15.04 1.21 9.68
N LEU A 85 14.65 1.31 10.95
CA LEU A 85 14.92 2.48 11.79
C LEU A 85 15.66 2.10 13.07
N GLU A 86 16.51 2.99 13.58
CA GLU A 86 17.07 2.88 14.93
C GLU A 86 16.00 3.24 15.97
N GLN A 87 15.80 2.37 16.95
CA GLN A 87 14.81 2.60 18.01
C GLN A 87 15.19 3.81 18.87
N GLY A 88 14.22 4.68 19.09
CA GLY A 88 14.36 5.87 19.95
C GLY A 88 14.90 7.11 19.24
N THR A 89 15.54 6.97 18.08
CA THR A 89 16.03 8.10 17.27
C THR A 89 15.25 8.23 15.94
N ASP A 90 14.62 7.13 15.48
CA ASP A 90 14.03 7.00 14.16
C ASP A 90 15.03 7.25 13.00
N GLU A 91 16.34 7.14 13.30
CA GLU A 91 17.37 7.21 12.27
C GLU A 91 17.22 6.06 11.28
N LYS A 92 17.31 6.40 9.99
CA LYS A 92 17.15 5.46 8.91
C LYS A 92 18.43 4.65 8.69
N LEU A 93 18.39 3.35 8.93
CA LEU A 93 19.53 2.45 8.82
C LEU A 93 19.74 1.90 7.40
N LEU A 94 18.66 1.66 6.67
CA LEU A 94 18.70 1.19 5.28
C LEU A 94 17.75 2.00 4.41
N SER A 95 17.97 1.97 3.10
CA SER A 95 17.05 2.56 2.14
C SER A 95 15.65 1.97 2.28
N THR A 96 14.63 2.83 2.24
CA THR A 96 13.23 2.40 2.27
C THR A 96 12.94 1.53 1.05
N LYS A 97 12.50 0.29 1.29
CA LYS A 97 11.98 -0.58 0.23
C LYS A 97 10.58 -0.10 -0.15
N THR A 98 10.33 0.08 -1.44
CA THR A 98 9.00 0.45 -1.96
C THR A 98 8.54 -0.62 -2.94
N VAL A 99 7.38 -1.22 -2.66
CA VAL A 99 6.79 -2.27 -3.50
C VAL A 99 5.48 -1.74 -4.08
N LYS A 100 5.41 -1.71 -5.41
CA LYS A 100 4.27 -1.19 -6.18
C LYS A 100 3.38 -2.31 -6.70
N ASN A 101 2.26 -1.93 -7.31
CA ASN A 101 1.31 -2.83 -7.98
C ASN A 101 0.74 -3.90 -7.05
N GLN A 102 0.35 -3.49 -5.86
CA GLN A 102 -0.26 -4.37 -4.89
C GLN A 102 -1.79 -4.29 -4.98
N PRO A 103 -2.47 -5.45 -5.06
CA PRO A 103 -3.92 -5.49 -5.00
C PRO A 103 -4.48 -5.03 -3.64
N LEU A 104 -5.61 -4.35 -3.67
CA LEU A 104 -6.37 -4.05 -2.46
C LEU A 104 -6.67 -5.34 -1.68
N HIS A 105 -6.55 -5.31 -0.35
CA HIS A 105 -6.75 -6.43 0.58
C HIS A 105 -5.75 -7.59 0.44
N GLN A 106 -4.65 -7.40 -0.33
CA GLN A 106 -3.54 -8.35 -0.35
C GLN A 106 -2.84 -8.37 1.02
N LEU A 107 -2.67 -9.56 1.59
CA LEU A 107 -1.75 -9.76 2.71
C LEU A 107 -0.32 -9.82 2.18
N VAL A 108 0.55 -8.97 2.68
CA VAL A 108 1.98 -8.97 2.38
C VAL A 108 2.79 -9.20 3.65
N THR A 109 3.87 -9.95 3.53
CA THR A 109 4.75 -10.32 4.65
C THR A 109 6.19 -9.99 4.29
N GLU A 110 6.91 -9.39 5.22
CA GLU A 110 8.31 -9.00 5.07
C GLU A 110 9.13 -9.52 6.25
N GLU A 111 10.36 -9.92 5.96
CA GLU A 111 11.36 -10.31 6.96
C GLU A 111 12.35 -9.18 7.18
N ALA A 112 12.79 -9.01 8.42
CA ALA A 112 13.80 -8.03 8.79
C ALA A 112 15.18 -8.54 8.37
N PRO A 113 15.95 -7.78 7.54
CA PRO A 113 17.32 -8.17 7.21
C PRO A 113 18.26 -8.00 8.41
N ALA A 114 19.35 -8.78 8.43
CA ALA A 114 20.44 -8.52 9.36
C ALA A 114 21.15 -7.22 8.98
N ILE A 115 21.42 -6.36 9.97
CA ILE A 115 22.17 -5.11 9.81
C ILE A 115 23.43 -5.19 10.68
N GLU A 116 24.58 -5.00 10.05
CA GLU A 116 25.87 -5.06 10.78
C GLU A 116 25.93 -3.99 11.88
N GLY A 117 26.40 -4.38 13.05
CA GLY A 117 26.45 -3.50 14.22
C GLY A 117 25.12 -3.28 14.95
N TYR A 118 24.02 -3.85 14.45
CA TYR A 118 22.71 -3.68 15.05
C TYR A 118 22.06 -5.03 15.40
N LYS A 119 21.15 -4.97 16.36
CA LYS A 119 20.29 -6.07 16.81
C LYS A 119 18.84 -5.72 16.51
N LEU A 120 18.09 -6.64 15.90
CA LEU A 120 16.66 -6.48 15.66
C LEU A 120 15.91 -6.45 17.01
N VAL A 121 15.00 -5.49 17.17
CA VAL A 121 14.11 -5.34 18.33
C VAL A 121 12.67 -5.72 17.97
N SER A 122 12.27 -5.41 16.75
CA SER A 122 10.94 -5.73 16.25
C SER A 122 10.75 -7.22 16.05
N GLU A 123 9.50 -7.66 16.07
CA GLU A 123 9.13 -8.98 15.56
C GLU A 123 9.48 -9.11 14.07
N SER A 124 9.82 -10.31 13.64
CA SER A 124 10.03 -10.68 12.23
C SER A 124 9.64 -12.14 12.04
N PRO A 125 8.86 -12.50 10.99
CA PRO A 125 8.34 -11.58 9.97
C PRO A 125 7.21 -10.67 10.46
N LYS A 126 6.93 -9.59 9.71
CA LYS A 126 5.75 -8.71 9.89
C LYS A 126 4.85 -8.76 8.67
N SER A 127 3.54 -8.70 8.90
CA SER A 127 2.53 -8.71 7.85
C SER A 127 1.59 -7.50 7.96
N ILE A 128 1.15 -7.00 6.81
CA ILE A 128 0.07 -6.01 6.70
C ILE A 128 -0.89 -6.40 5.59
N THR A 129 -2.15 -5.96 5.72
CA THR A 129 -3.12 -6.03 4.62
C THR A 129 -3.12 -4.69 3.89
N ILE A 130 -2.98 -4.72 2.57
CA ILE A 130 -2.96 -3.52 1.73
C ILE A 130 -4.30 -2.81 1.74
N THR A 131 -4.29 -1.51 2.03
CA THR A 131 -5.45 -0.61 2.00
C THR A 131 -5.23 0.54 1.02
N ASP A 132 -6.30 1.25 0.65
CA ASP A 132 -6.25 2.44 -0.23
C ASP A 132 -6.12 3.76 0.58
N GLU A 133 -5.80 3.68 1.88
CA GLU A 133 -5.66 4.84 2.75
C GLU A 133 -4.26 5.49 2.73
N GLY A 134 -3.33 4.94 1.94
CA GLY A 134 -1.97 5.47 1.80
C GLY A 134 -1.04 5.19 2.98
N LYS A 135 -1.44 4.36 3.95
CA LYS A 135 -0.69 4.04 5.18
C LYS A 135 -0.10 2.64 5.20
N ASN A 136 0.19 2.06 4.03
CA ASN A 136 0.74 0.72 3.92
C ASN A 136 2.24 0.74 4.23
N GLU A 137 2.60 0.57 5.50
CA GLU A 137 4.00 0.59 5.96
C GLU A 137 4.29 -0.57 6.90
N ILE A 138 5.45 -1.21 6.72
CA ILE A 138 6.07 -2.13 7.67
C ILE A 138 7.32 -1.44 8.19
N ILE A 139 7.48 -1.37 9.52
CA ILE A 139 8.64 -0.76 10.15
C ILE A 139 9.34 -1.79 11.02
N PHE A 140 10.64 -1.99 10.78
CA PHE A 140 11.52 -2.77 11.63
C PHE A 140 12.41 -1.84 12.41
N TYR A 141 12.45 -2.03 13.72
CA TYR A 141 13.29 -1.29 14.64
C TYR A 141 14.49 -2.13 15.07
N TYR A 142 15.63 -1.45 15.17
CA TYR A 142 16.91 -2.03 15.57
C TYR A 142 17.54 -1.18 16.66
N THR A 143 18.41 -1.77 17.46
CA THR A 143 19.24 -1.07 18.43
C THR A 143 20.72 -1.40 18.18
N LYS A 144 21.63 -0.48 18.46
CA LYS A 144 23.08 -0.72 18.37
C LYS A 144 23.47 -1.89 19.26
N LYS A 145 24.36 -2.74 18.79
CA LYS A 145 25.00 -3.76 19.62
C LYS A 145 25.94 -3.07 20.61
N THR A 146 25.91 -3.52 21.86
CA THR A 146 26.78 -3.02 22.95
C THR A 146 27.70 -4.10 23.47
N ASP A 147 27.76 -5.26 22.80
CA ASP A 147 28.53 -6.44 23.17
C ASP A 147 29.63 -6.77 22.16
N LEU A 148 30.02 -5.78 21.35
CA LEU A 148 31.07 -5.94 20.35
C LEU A 148 32.44 -5.99 21.00
N SER A 149 33.34 -6.79 20.43
CA SER A 149 34.74 -6.87 20.84
C SER A 149 35.67 -6.71 19.64
N TYR A 150 36.86 -6.25 19.87
CA TYR A 150 37.91 -6.26 18.87
C TYR A 150 39.22 -6.77 19.45
N THR A 151 40.06 -7.35 18.59
CA THR A 151 41.38 -7.86 18.99
C THR A 151 42.48 -7.05 18.34
N VAL A 152 43.43 -6.57 19.13
CA VAL A 152 44.62 -5.90 18.64
C VAL A 152 45.77 -6.92 18.61
N ASN A 153 46.30 -7.15 17.44
CA ASN A 153 47.48 -7.99 17.25
C ASN A 153 48.71 -7.10 16.95
N TYR A 154 49.86 -7.47 17.48
CA TYR A 154 51.10 -6.72 17.38
C TYR A 154 52.12 -7.57 16.62
N TYR A 155 52.59 -7.09 15.45
CA TYR A 155 53.54 -7.79 14.59
C TYR A 155 54.82 -6.98 14.37
N TRP A 156 55.91 -7.68 14.07
CA TRP A 156 57.09 -7.05 13.49
C TRP A 156 56.74 -6.49 12.12
N ASN A 157 57.24 -5.29 11.81
CA ASN A 157 56.99 -4.67 10.52
C ASN A 157 57.37 -5.61 9.35
N GLY A 158 56.41 -5.86 8.45
CA GLY A 158 56.59 -6.70 7.28
C GLY A 158 56.59 -8.22 7.55
N THR A 159 56.16 -8.67 8.74
CA THR A 159 56.09 -10.10 9.11
C THR A 159 54.77 -10.43 9.80
N GLU A 160 54.50 -11.72 9.92
CA GLU A 160 53.41 -12.26 10.74
C GLU A 160 53.86 -12.69 12.15
N TYR A 161 55.13 -12.38 12.54
CA TYR A 161 55.62 -12.70 13.85
C TYR A 161 55.09 -11.73 14.91
N SER A 162 54.37 -12.28 15.89
CA SER A 162 53.82 -11.48 17.01
C SER A 162 54.95 -11.02 17.91
N VAL A 163 54.99 -9.73 18.22
CA VAL A 163 55.94 -9.11 19.14
C VAL A 163 55.38 -8.99 20.54
N LYS A 164 54.06 -9.18 20.71
CA LYS A 164 53.36 -9.04 21.99
C LYS A 164 52.06 -9.87 21.92
N PRO A 165 51.60 -10.42 23.06
CA PRO A 165 50.29 -11.07 23.13
C PRO A 165 49.18 -10.17 22.61
N SER A 166 48.22 -10.75 21.89
CA SER A 166 47.04 -10.04 21.44
C SER A 166 46.23 -9.50 22.62
N LYS A 167 45.64 -8.34 22.44
CA LYS A 167 44.72 -7.73 23.41
C LYS A 167 43.31 -7.73 22.87
N THR A 168 42.38 -8.35 23.57
CA THR A 168 40.95 -8.25 23.27
C THR A 168 40.31 -7.13 24.07
N VAL A 169 39.51 -6.30 23.43
CA VAL A 169 38.73 -5.23 24.07
C VAL A 169 37.26 -5.55 23.85
N ASP A 170 36.57 -5.85 24.95
CA ASP A 170 35.16 -6.22 24.96
C ASP A 170 34.26 -5.02 25.23
N LYS A 171 32.97 -5.17 24.87
CA LYS A 171 31.89 -4.23 25.17
C LYS A 171 32.14 -2.79 24.65
N GLN A 172 32.18 -2.70 23.30
CA GLN A 172 32.22 -1.42 22.59
C GLN A 172 30.85 -1.02 22.07
#